data_2a5da1e7446ac255f59050a2ded0db6c
#
_entry.id   2a5da1e7446ac255f59050a2ded0db6c
#
_cell.length_a   1.000
_cell.length_b   1.000
_cell.length_c   1.000
_cell.angle_alpha   90.00
_cell.angle_beta   90.00
_cell.angle_gamma   90.00
#
_symmetry.space_group_name_H-M   'P 1'
#
loop_
_entity.id
_entity.type
_entity.pdbx_description
1 polymer ?
#
loop_
_entity_poly.entity_id
_entity_poly.type
_entity_poly.pdbx_seq_one_letter_code
_entity_poly.pdbx_strand_id
1 'polypeptide(L)'
;MPEVGMVWTFDYTGKEQTFKVGRTGTYKLETWGAQGGASLKEGAYGVRGGFGGYSMGTISLIREDNLYINVGGMGENGKINKNDISGGYNGGGISHWDKMDDEASGGGGGATHIATTSGLLSTLENKKFSILIVSGGGAGSAWTNIGGAGGGISGTAGTEKNGYTSKSGTQTSGNSFGLGGNGSDNVGTPGSGGGGGFYGGGGGYIESTTNTTHDALAGAGGSGYIGNPSLYNKTMYCYNCTESSEESTKTISTTCTSKTPTENCSKQGNGYARITLISY
;
A
#
# COMPACT_ATOMS: atom_id res chain seq x y z
N MET A 1 19.43 26.97 10.36
CA MET A 1 19.24 25.60 10.88
C MET A 1 17.74 25.34 10.98
N PRO A 2 17.27 24.11 10.79
CA PRO A 2 15.84 23.80 10.97
C PRO A 2 15.35 24.17 12.37
N GLU A 3 14.10 24.63 12.46
CA GLU A 3 13.43 25.02 13.71
C GLU A 3 12.31 24.02 14.03
N VAL A 4 11.94 23.93 15.32
CA VAL A 4 10.83 23.10 15.78
C VAL A 4 9.54 23.52 15.06
N GLY A 5 8.78 22.54 14.59
CA GLY A 5 7.59 22.75 13.78
C GLY A 5 7.86 22.78 12.26
N MET A 6 9.13 22.76 11.82
CA MET A 6 9.44 22.66 10.40
C MET A 6 9.01 21.29 9.83
N VAL A 7 8.37 21.34 8.66
CA VAL A 7 7.77 20.19 7.99
C VAL A 7 8.38 20.00 6.61
N TRP A 8 8.77 18.79 6.28
CA TRP A 8 9.16 18.34 4.94
C TRP A 8 8.15 17.35 4.41
N THR A 9 7.78 17.53 3.16
CA THR A 9 6.73 16.76 2.49
C THR A 9 7.27 16.08 1.25
N PHE A 10 6.79 14.86 0.99
CA PHE A 10 7.24 14.01 -0.11
C PHE A 10 6.00 13.49 -0.84
N ASP A 11 5.75 14.08 -2.02
CA ASP A 11 4.74 13.61 -2.96
C ASP A 11 5.28 12.43 -3.78
N TYR A 12 4.37 11.73 -4.44
CA TYR A 12 4.72 10.68 -5.37
C TYR A 12 5.49 11.22 -6.58
N THR A 13 6.65 10.66 -6.85
CA THR A 13 7.52 11.05 -7.99
C THR A 13 7.89 9.87 -8.90
N GLY A 14 7.49 8.64 -8.53
CA GLY A 14 7.90 7.42 -9.22
C GLY A 14 9.37 7.02 -9.01
N LYS A 15 10.06 7.64 -8.06
CA LYS A 15 11.45 7.37 -7.70
C LYS A 15 11.73 7.65 -6.24
N GLU A 16 12.84 7.12 -5.73
CA GLU A 16 13.34 7.39 -4.39
C GLU A 16 13.68 8.87 -4.20
N GLN A 17 13.37 9.39 -3.01
CA GLN A 17 13.71 10.72 -2.54
C GLN A 17 14.57 10.61 -1.28
N THR A 18 15.42 11.59 -1.03
CA THR A 18 16.32 11.59 0.12
C THR A 18 16.02 12.79 1.02
N PHE A 19 15.99 12.55 2.33
CA PHE A 19 15.95 13.57 3.36
C PHE A 19 17.26 13.54 4.14
N LYS A 20 18.02 14.64 4.09
CA LYS A 20 19.22 14.83 4.90
C LYS A 20 18.86 15.58 6.16
N VAL A 21 19.16 15.00 7.32
CA VAL A 21 18.85 15.58 8.64
C VAL A 21 19.72 16.82 8.88
N GLY A 22 19.10 17.99 8.88
CA GLY A 22 19.80 19.28 9.02
C GLY A 22 20.15 19.66 10.46
N ARG A 23 19.54 18.99 11.47
CA ARG A 23 19.71 19.24 12.90
C ARG A 23 19.47 17.97 13.70
N THR A 24 20.30 17.70 14.69
CA THR A 24 20.03 16.65 15.69
C THR A 24 18.77 16.99 16.49
N GLY A 25 17.86 16.03 16.64
CA GLY A 25 16.59 16.25 17.34
C GLY A 25 15.63 15.09 17.19
N THR A 26 14.42 15.29 17.66
CA THR A 26 13.31 14.35 17.57
C THR A 26 12.40 14.69 16.39
N TYR A 27 12.11 13.70 15.57
CA TYR A 27 11.31 13.85 14.36
C TYR A 27 10.09 12.94 14.39
N LYS A 28 8.94 13.46 13.98
CA LYS A 28 7.74 12.67 13.66
C LYS A 28 7.85 12.23 12.20
N LEU A 29 7.77 10.94 11.96
CA LEU A 29 7.67 10.34 10.64
C LEU A 29 6.23 9.92 10.39
N GLU A 30 5.71 10.23 9.21
CA GLU A 30 4.37 9.88 8.78
C GLU A 30 4.40 9.40 7.34
N THR A 31 3.71 8.29 7.09
CA THR A 31 3.58 7.71 5.74
C THR A 31 2.13 7.35 5.46
N TRP A 32 1.73 7.48 4.20
CA TRP A 32 0.45 7.02 3.65
C TRP A 32 0.72 6.13 2.45
N GLY A 33 0.20 4.91 2.46
CA GLY A 33 0.25 4.00 1.31
C GLY A 33 -0.63 4.49 0.16
N ALA A 34 -0.45 3.94 -1.01
CA ALA A 34 -1.24 4.30 -2.18
C ALA A 34 -2.51 3.46 -2.31
N GLN A 35 -3.52 4.01 -2.96
CA GLN A 35 -4.76 3.33 -3.31
C GLN A 35 -4.54 2.37 -4.48
N GLY A 36 -5.28 1.24 -4.52
CA GLY A 36 -5.38 0.38 -5.69
C GLY A 36 -6.25 0.98 -6.80
N GLY A 37 -6.08 0.48 -8.01
CA GLY A 37 -6.84 0.90 -9.18
C GLY A 37 -8.30 0.45 -9.13
N ALA A 38 -9.18 1.22 -9.74
CA ALA A 38 -10.59 0.88 -9.95
C ALA A 38 -10.75 -0.16 -11.07
N SER A 39 -11.78 -1.01 -10.98
CA SER A 39 -12.19 -1.89 -12.08
C SER A 39 -12.87 -1.11 -13.19
N LEU A 40 -12.88 -1.68 -14.38
CA LEU A 40 -13.76 -1.32 -15.48
C LEU A 40 -14.82 -2.42 -15.63
N LYS A 41 -16.07 -2.02 -15.81
CA LYS A 41 -17.21 -2.88 -16.00
C LYS A 41 -18.06 -2.36 -17.15
N GLU A 42 -18.26 -3.16 -18.21
CA GLU A 42 -19.06 -2.79 -19.36
C GLU A 42 -18.69 -1.39 -19.93
N GLY A 43 -17.38 -1.14 -20.09
CA GLY A 43 -16.86 0.12 -20.60
C GLY A 43 -16.90 1.32 -19.64
N ALA A 44 -17.47 1.17 -18.43
CA ALA A 44 -17.54 2.21 -17.42
C ALA A 44 -16.74 1.83 -16.15
N TYR A 45 -16.27 2.82 -15.39
CA TYR A 45 -15.64 2.53 -14.09
C TYR A 45 -16.64 1.85 -13.15
N GLY A 46 -16.24 0.67 -12.67
CA GLY A 46 -17.00 -0.13 -11.70
C GLY A 46 -16.80 0.35 -10.26
N VAL A 47 -16.14 -0.45 -9.44
CA VAL A 47 -15.88 -0.12 -8.04
C VAL A 47 -14.41 0.32 -7.84
N ARG A 48 -14.18 1.05 -6.76
CA ARG A 48 -12.84 1.54 -6.38
C ARG A 48 -11.93 0.41 -5.90
N GLY A 49 -10.63 0.58 -6.06
CA GLY A 49 -9.62 -0.20 -5.33
C GLY A 49 -9.59 0.12 -3.83
N GLY A 50 -8.86 -0.70 -3.07
CA GLY A 50 -8.63 -0.52 -1.65
C GLY A 50 -7.86 0.77 -1.35
N PHE A 51 -8.11 1.38 -0.20
CA PHE A 51 -7.37 2.55 0.26
C PHE A 51 -6.00 2.18 0.80
N GLY A 52 -5.01 3.08 0.70
CA GLY A 52 -3.73 2.94 1.38
C GLY A 52 -3.84 3.24 2.87
N GLY A 53 -3.04 2.53 3.70
CA GLY A 53 -2.98 2.76 5.14
C GLY A 53 -2.19 4.00 5.53
N TYR A 54 -2.26 4.37 6.80
CA TYR A 54 -1.45 5.42 7.43
C TYR A 54 -0.61 4.84 8.55
N SER A 55 0.65 5.28 8.67
CA SER A 55 1.54 4.92 9.78
C SER A 55 2.27 6.16 10.27
N MET A 56 2.43 6.26 11.59
CA MET A 56 3.19 7.32 12.21
C MET A 56 4.06 6.80 13.34
N GLY A 57 5.14 7.52 13.63
CA GLY A 57 6.02 7.26 14.76
C GLY A 57 7.03 8.37 14.95
N THR A 58 7.66 8.39 16.11
CA THR A 58 8.66 9.39 16.49
C THR A 58 10.04 8.73 16.60
N ILE A 59 11.09 9.44 16.18
CA ILE A 59 12.47 8.94 16.20
C ILE A 59 13.45 10.06 16.54
N SER A 60 14.54 9.73 17.25
CA SER A 60 15.68 10.64 17.40
C SER A 60 16.64 10.46 16.26
N LEU A 61 16.97 11.53 15.55
CA LEU A 61 17.92 11.56 14.43
C LEU A 61 19.08 12.48 14.72
N ILE A 62 20.24 12.14 14.18
CA ILE A 62 21.48 12.91 14.31
C ILE A 62 21.67 13.75 13.03
N ARG A 63 22.18 14.96 13.18
CA ARG A 63 22.53 15.80 12.04
C ARG A 63 23.44 15.04 11.07
N GLU A 64 23.20 15.20 9.76
CA GLU A 64 23.85 14.53 8.62
C GLU A 64 23.35 13.12 8.32
N ASP A 65 22.50 12.51 9.18
CA ASP A 65 21.81 11.25 8.82
C ASP A 65 21.04 11.42 7.51
N ASN A 66 20.97 10.34 6.72
CA ASN A 66 20.16 10.31 5.50
C ASN A 66 19.01 9.34 5.69
N LEU A 67 17.80 9.77 5.33
CA LEU A 67 16.64 8.93 5.19
C LEU A 67 16.26 8.83 3.71
N TYR A 68 15.87 7.64 3.30
CA TYR A 68 15.44 7.32 1.94
C TYR A 68 13.94 7.06 1.95
N ILE A 69 13.21 7.80 1.12
CA ILE A 69 11.76 7.83 1.08
C ILE A 69 11.28 7.33 -0.28
N ASN A 70 10.52 6.23 -0.28
CA ASN A 70 9.85 5.72 -1.45
C ASN A 70 8.33 5.85 -1.26
N VAL A 71 7.73 6.78 -1.97
CA VAL A 71 6.29 7.05 -1.91
C VAL A 71 5.56 6.16 -2.91
N GLY A 72 4.60 5.36 -2.44
CA GLY A 72 3.84 4.43 -3.26
C GLY A 72 3.05 5.12 -4.38
N GLY A 73 3.06 4.52 -5.56
CA GLY A 73 2.18 4.94 -6.66
C GLY A 73 0.80 4.29 -6.54
N MET A 74 -0.25 4.99 -6.94
CA MET A 74 -1.58 4.40 -7.10
C MET A 74 -1.52 3.30 -8.17
N GLY A 75 -2.25 2.21 -7.96
CA GLY A 75 -2.47 1.19 -8.99
C GLY A 75 -3.23 1.77 -10.18
N GLU A 76 -2.88 1.34 -11.37
CA GLU A 76 -3.57 1.78 -12.57
C GLU A 76 -5.03 1.29 -12.58
N ASN A 77 -5.95 2.14 -13.00
CA ASN A 77 -7.33 1.74 -13.20
C ASN A 77 -7.46 0.80 -14.40
N GLY A 78 -8.42 -0.11 -14.34
CA GLY A 78 -8.77 -0.97 -15.45
C GLY A 78 -9.05 -0.16 -16.72
N LYS A 79 -8.58 -0.65 -17.87
CA LYS A 79 -8.77 -0.02 -19.19
C LYS A 79 -8.76 -1.06 -20.30
N ILE A 80 -9.50 -0.79 -21.36
CA ILE A 80 -9.59 -1.64 -22.54
C ILE A 80 -8.50 -1.23 -23.55
N ASN A 81 -7.32 -1.81 -23.45
CA ASN A 81 -6.21 -1.46 -24.32
C ASN A 81 -5.34 -2.65 -24.76
N LYS A 82 -5.75 -3.88 -24.43
CA LYS A 82 -5.01 -5.13 -24.69
C LYS A 82 -3.61 -5.18 -24.09
N ASN A 83 -3.38 -4.45 -22.99
CA ASN A 83 -2.15 -4.46 -22.21
C ASN A 83 -2.47 -4.76 -20.75
N ASP A 84 -1.50 -5.30 -20.04
CA ASP A 84 -1.60 -5.47 -18.59
C ASP A 84 -1.81 -4.12 -17.90
N ILE A 85 -2.53 -4.16 -16.80
CA ILE A 85 -2.82 -3.01 -15.96
C ILE A 85 -1.74 -2.93 -14.88
N SER A 86 -0.97 -1.85 -14.88
CA SER A 86 0.20 -1.72 -14.03
C SER A 86 -0.16 -1.62 -12.55
N GLY A 87 0.65 -2.27 -11.71
CA GLY A 87 0.70 -1.98 -10.29
C GLY A 87 1.40 -0.66 -10.00
N GLY A 88 1.09 -0.07 -8.86
CA GLY A 88 1.72 1.16 -8.38
C GLY A 88 3.19 0.96 -8.00
N TYR A 89 4.00 1.99 -8.21
CA TYR A 89 5.40 2.03 -7.79
C TYR A 89 5.57 1.64 -6.31
N ASN A 90 6.66 0.96 -6.01
CA ASN A 90 7.02 0.41 -4.71
C ASN A 90 6.08 -0.72 -4.25
N GLY A 91 5.79 -1.63 -5.18
CA GLY A 91 5.32 -2.97 -4.88
C GLY A 91 3.85 -3.30 -5.13
N GLY A 92 3.10 -2.49 -5.87
CA GLY A 92 1.75 -2.89 -6.32
C GLY A 92 1.81 -4.03 -7.35
N GLY A 93 0.93 -5.03 -7.22
CA GLY A 93 0.77 -6.13 -8.18
C GLY A 93 0.03 -5.68 -9.45
N ILE A 94 0.30 -6.30 -10.59
CA ILE A 94 -0.39 -6.04 -11.85
C ILE A 94 -1.74 -6.77 -11.90
N SER A 95 -2.63 -6.32 -12.80
CA SER A 95 -3.74 -7.10 -13.34
C SER A 95 -3.50 -7.35 -14.82
N HIS A 96 -4.13 -8.38 -15.38
CA HIS A 96 -4.08 -8.66 -16.81
C HIS A 96 -5.26 -7.99 -17.53
N TRP A 97 -5.14 -7.85 -18.86
CA TRP A 97 -6.24 -7.33 -19.69
C TRP A 97 -7.29 -8.41 -19.95
N ASP A 98 -8.55 -8.01 -20.08
CA ASP A 98 -9.63 -8.88 -20.52
C ASP A 98 -9.47 -9.23 -22.00
N LYS A 99 -9.54 -10.51 -22.32
CA LYS A 99 -9.33 -11.06 -23.67
C LYS A 99 -10.64 -11.24 -24.46
N MET A 100 -11.79 -11.01 -23.82
CA MET A 100 -13.10 -11.31 -24.39
C MET A 100 -13.94 -10.07 -24.71
N ASP A 101 -13.99 -9.10 -23.81
CA ASP A 101 -14.93 -7.97 -23.91
C ASP A 101 -14.38 -6.65 -23.33
N ASP A 102 -15.23 -5.85 -22.72
CA ASP A 102 -14.98 -4.47 -22.29
C ASP A 102 -14.80 -4.32 -20.75
N GLU A 103 -14.27 -5.34 -20.10
CA GLU A 103 -13.98 -5.34 -18.67
C GLU A 103 -12.48 -5.29 -18.38
N ALA A 104 -12.12 -4.85 -17.22
CA ALA A 104 -10.75 -4.90 -16.73
C ALA A 104 -10.69 -4.74 -15.20
N SER A 105 -9.74 -5.41 -14.56
CA SER A 105 -9.46 -5.24 -13.15
C SER A 105 -8.36 -4.22 -12.91
N GLY A 106 -8.34 -3.59 -11.74
CA GLY A 106 -7.34 -2.59 -11.36
C GLY A 106 -6.02 -3.21 -10.87
N GLY A 107 -4.91 -2.50 -11.02
CA GLY A 107 -3.63 -2.82 -10.40
C GLY A 107 -3.62 -2.51 -8.89
N GLY A 108 -2.75 -3.17 -8.12
CA GLY A 108 -2.54 -2.87 -6.70
C GLY A 108 -1.78 -1.56 -6.48
N GLY A 109 -2.04 -0.85 -5.40
CA GLY A 109 -1.30 0.32 -4.97
C GLY A 109 0.04 -0.05 -4.31
N GLY A 110 1.05 0.80 -4.43
CA GLY A 110 2.35 0.61 -3.81
C GLY A 110 2.41 1.02 -2.33
N ALA A 111 3.37 0.47 -1.60
CA ALA A 111 3.67 0.88 -0.23
C ALA A 111 4.43 2.21 -0.20
N THR A 112 4.24 3.00 0.86
CA THR A 112 5.14 4.12 1.19
C THR A 112 6.00 3.74 2.38
N HIS A 113 7.33 3.93 2.27
CA HIS A 113 8.23 3.64 3.39
C HIS A 113 9.33 4.68 3.54
N ILE A 114 9.88 4.75 4.75
CA ILE A 114 11.09 5.49 5.10
C ILE A 114 12.10 4.51 5.69
N ALA A 115 13.34 4.55 5.19
CA ALA A 115 14.42 3.69 5.64
C ALA A 115 15.74 4.46 5.77
N THR A 116 16.71 3.89 6.50
CA THR A 116 18.09 4.39 6.59
C THR A 116 19.01 3.83 5.51
N THR A 117 18.49 2.94 4.67
CA THR A 117 19.20 2.36 3.51
C THR A 117 18.39 2.61 2.26
N SER A 118 19.06 3.02 1.17
CA SER A 118 18.48 3.22 -0.17
C SER A 118 17.97 1.91 -0.76
N GLY A 119 16.85 1.97 -1.47
CA GLY A 119 16.26 0.88 -2.24
C GLY A 119 14.74 0.83 -2.16
N LEU A 120 14.12 0.15 -3.13
CA LEU A 120 12.70 -0.21 -3.06
C LEU A 120 12.47 -1.16 -1.87
N LEU A 121 11.28 -1.13 -1.29
CA LEU A 121 10.96 -1.96 -0.11
C LEU A 121 11.30 -3.44 -0.33
N SER A 122 10.99 -3.99 -1.48
CA SER A 122 11.28 -5.38 -1.84
C SER A 122 12.78 -5.74 -1.86
N THR A 123 13.65 -4.77 -2.06
CA THR A 123 15.11 -4.98 -2.07
C THR A 123 15.73 -4.93 -0.66
N LEU A 124 14.94 -4.57 0.36
CA LEU A 124 15.39 -4.43 1.75
C LEU A 124 15.10 -5.65 2.62
N GLU A 125 14.69 -6.77 2.05
CA GLU A 125 14.34 -7.98 2.82
C GLU A 125 15.45 -8.44 3.77
N ASN A 126 16.69 -8.44 3.30
CA ASN A 126 17.87 -8.79 4.11
C ASN A 126 18.41 -7.63 4.97
N LYS A 127 17.72 -6.47 4.95
CA LYS A 127 18.07 -5.25 5.67
C LYS A 127 16.86 -4.69 6.43
N LYS A 128 15.96 -5.53 6.91
CA LYS A 128 14.72 -5.11 7.59
C LYS A 128 14.95 -4.15 8.76
N PHE A 129 16.09 -4.26 9.45
CA PHE A 129 16.48 -3.34 10.53
C PHE A 129 16.67 -1.88 10.06
N SER A 130 16.93 -1.64 8.77
CA SER A 130 17.03 -0.29 8.21
C SER A 130 15.68 0.35 7.90
N ILE A 131 14.61 -0.43 7.86
CA ILE A 131 13.26 0.07 7.59
C ILE A 131 12.71 0.67 8.87
N LEU A 132 12.39 1.96 8.85
CA LEU A 132 11.84 2.67 10.00
C LEU A 132 10.32 2.49 10.07
N ILE A 133 9.62 2.75 8.97
CA ILE A 133 8.16 2.80 8.91
C ILE A 133 7.65 2.44 7.52
N VAL A 134 6.52 1.73 7.45
CA VAL A 134 5.84 1.37 6.20
C VAL A 134 4.34 1.59 6.34
N SER A 135 3.72 2.18 5.34
CA SER A 135 2.26 2.14 5.13
C SER A 135 1.93 1.29 3.93
N GLY A 136 1.12 0.26 4.11
CA GLY A 136 0.72 -0.65 3.05
C GLY A 136 -0.20 0.01 2.02
N GLY A 137 -0.06 -0.39 0.77
CA GLY A 137 -0.94 -0.03 -0.34
C GLY A 137 -2.20 -0.90 -0.38
N GLY A 138 -3.28 -0.35 -0.90
CA GLY A 138 -4.52 -1.09 -1.15
C GLY A 138 -4.46 -1.90 -2.44
N ALA A 139 -5.26 -2.94 -2.54
CA ALA A 139 -5.37 -3.76 -3.75
C ALA A 139 -6.26 -3.13 -4.82
N GLY A 140 -6.09 -3.55 -6.06
CA GLY A 140 -7.03 -3.26 -7.13
C GLY A 140 -8.39 -3.89 -6.90
N SER A 141 -9.43 -3.37 -7.54
CA SER A 141 -10.76 -3.97 -7.60
C SER A 141 -10.93 -4.81 -8.86
N ALA A 142 -11.91 -5.71 -8.83
CA ALA A 142 -12.26 -6.56 -9.96
C ALA A 142 -13.77 -6.60 -10.15
N TRP A 143 -14.28 -6.32 -11.35
CA TRP A 143 -15.72 -6.24 -11.63
C TRP A 143 -16.45 -5.37 -10.59
N THR A 144 -17.31 -5.95 -9.77
CA THR A 144 -18.03 -5.29 -8.67
C THR A 144 -17.40 -5.55 -7.29
N ASN A 145 -16.23 -6.21 -7.23
CA ASN A 145 -15.56 -6.60 -6.01
C ASN A 145 -14.51 -5.57 -5.60
N ILE A 146 -14.70 -4.95 -4.44
CA ILE A 146 -13.81 -3.92 -3.89
C ILE A 146 -12.49 -4.53 -3.45
N GLY A 147 -11.38 -3.91 -3.81
CA GLY A 147 -10.04 -4.29 -3.38
C GLY A 147 -9.82 -4.10 -1.88
N GLY A 148 -9.01 -4.98 -1.28
CA GLY A 148 -8.65 -4.90 0.14
C GLY A 148 -7.84 -3.63 0.46
N ALA A 149 -8.10 -3.01 1.61
CA ALA A 149 -7.35 -1.85 2.09
C ALA A 149 -5.97 -2.27 2.63
N GLY A 150 -4.98 -1.42 2.44
CA GLY A 150 -3.63 -1.60 2.97
C GLY A 150 -3.43 -1.01 4.35
N GLY A 151 -2.33 -1.37 4.99
CA GLY A 151 -1.87 -0.86 6.29
C GLY A 151 -2.26 -1.73 7.48
N GLY A 152 -1.92 -1.26 8.67
CA GLY A 152 -2.16 -1.98 9.92
C GLY A 152 -1.30 -3.24 10.10
N ILE A 153 -1.64 -4.03 11.13
CA ILE A 153 -0.99 -5.31 11.43
C ILE A 153 -1.13 -6.30 10.26
N SER A 154 -2.25 -6.20 9.53
CA SER A 154 -2.47 -6.87 8.26
C SER A 154 -3.32 -5.98 7.35
N GLY A 155 -3.09 -6.07 6.04
CA GLY A 155 -4.04 -5.55 5.07
C GLY A 155 -5.39 -6.27 5.20
N THR A 156 -6.43 -5.76 4.57
CA THR A 156 -7.71 -6.47 4.48
C THR A 156 -7.79 -7.32 3.21
N ALA A 157 -8.55 -8.40 3.25
CA ALA A 157 -8.90 -9.14 2.05
C ALA A 157 -9.76 -8.27 1.10
N GLY A 158 -9.76 -8.58 -0.18
CA GLY A 158 -10.77 -8.09 -1.10
C GLY A 158 -12.15 -8.68 -0.78
N THR A 159 -13.18 -8.18 -1.45
CA THR A 159 -14.54 -8.70 -1.29
C THR A 159 -14.56 -10.20 -1.55
N GLU A 160 -15.11 -10.95 -0.59
CA GLU A 160 -15.33 -12.39 -0.71
C GLU A 160 -16.31 -12.71 -1.83
N LYS A 161 -16.01 -13.74 -2.62
CA LYS A 161 -16.94 -14.30 -3.60
C LYS A 161 -16.86 -15.82 -3.61
N ASN A 162 -18.03 -16.46 -3.50
CA ASN A 162 -18.15 -17.93 -3.49
C ASN A 162 -17.27 -18.64 -2.43
N GLY A 163 -17.02 -18.00 -1.28
CA GLY A 163 -16.17 -18.54 -0.22
C GLY A 163 -14.67 -18.33 -0.43
N TYR A 164 -14.26 -17.65 -1.52
CA TYR A 164 -12.86 -17.35 -1.82
C TYR A 164 -12.52 -15.91 -1.48
N THR A 165 -11.36 -15.71 -0.86
CA THR A 165 -10.77 -14.38 -0.57
C THR A 165 -9.29 -14.38 -0.89
N SER A 166 -8.75 -13.24 -1.30
CA SER A 166 -7.32 -13.05 -1.44
C SER A 166 -6.64 -12.98 -0.07
N LYS A 167 -5.45 -13.54 0.06
CA LYS A 167 -4.68 -13.50 1.33
C LYS A 167 -4.08 -12.12 1.55
N SER A 168 -4.37 -11.53 2.70
CA SER A 168 -3.79 -10.25 3.13
C SER A 168 -2.29 -10.37 3.44
N GLY A 169 -1.53 -9.30 3.20
CA GLY A 169 -0.18 -9.16 3.75
C GLY A 169 -0.23 -8.96 5.26
N THR A 170 0.67 -9.61 6.01
CA THR A 170 0.78 -9.56 7.47
C THR A 170 2.17 -9.05 7.90
N GLN A 171 2.51 -9.14 9.20
CA GLN A 171 3.86 -8.79 9.70
C GLN A 171 4.93 -9.82 9.35
N THR A 172 4.55 -11.04 8.98
CA THR A 172 5.47 -12.17 8.80
C THR A 172 5.28 -12.91 7.49
N SER A 173 4.18 -12.68 6.79
CA SER A 173 3.82 -13.41 5.57
C SER A 173 2.88 -12.61 4.67
N GLY A 174 2.81 -13.00 3.41
CA GLY A 174 1.97 -12.39 2.39
C GLY A 174 2.32 -12.96 1.03
N ASN A 175 2.09 -12.21 -0.04
CA ASN A 175 2.56 -12.60 -1.37
C ASN A 175 4.10 -12.66 -1.39
N SER A 176 4.76 -11.53 -1.12
CA SER A 176 6.21 -11.44 -0.94
C SER A 176 6.54 -10.22 -0.08
N PHE A 177 7.79 -10.17 0.44
CA PHE A 177 8.28 -8.98 1.12
C PHE A 177 8.31 -7.80 0.15
N GLY A 178 7.64 -6.72 0.51
CA GLY A 178 7.57 -5.50 -0.29
C GLY A 178 6.64 -5.56 -1.51
N LEU A 179 6.15 -6.73 -1.94
CA LEU A 179 5.47 -6.91 -3.22
C LEU A 179 4.08 -7.54 -3.09
N GLY A 180 3.08 -6.88 -3.62
CA GLY A 180 1.75 -7.42 -3.88
C GLY A 180 1.75 -8.45 -5.01
N GLY A 181 0.85 -9.41 -4.93
CA GLY A 181 0.67 -10.47 -5.92
C GLY A 181 0.01 -9.97 -7.19
N ASN A 182 0.38 -10.54 -8.31
CA ASN A 182 -0.32 -10.30 -9.57
C ASN A 182 -1.70 -10.97 -9.55
N GLY A 183 -2.67 -10.37 -10.19
CA GLY A 183 -3.97 -10.98 -10.44
C GLY A 183 -3.85 -12.19 -11.38
N SER A 184 -4.81 -13.10 -11.31
CA SER A 184 -4.86 -14.25 -12.24
C SER A 184 -5.11 -13.78 -13.68
N ASP A 185 -4.40 -14.41 -14.63
CA ASP A 185 -4.61 -14.19 -16.08
C ASP A 185 -5.72 -15.13 -16.57
N ASN A 186 -6.91 -14.61 -16.70
CA ASN A 186 -8.08 -15.34 -17.20
C ASN A 186 -8.54 -14.84 -18.57
N VAL A 187 -9.27 -15.68 -19.29
CA VAL A 187 -9.83 -15.35 -20.60
C VAL A 187 -10.97 -14.33 -20.48
N GLY A 188 -11.80 -14.45 -19.42
CA GLY A 188 -12.78 -13.43 -19.02
C GLY A 188 -12.17 -12.42 -18.05
N THR A 189 -12.95 -11.83 -17.16
CA THR A 189 -12.46 -10.79 -16.23
C THR A 189 -11.27 -11.28 -15.41
N PRO A 190 -10.06 -10.71 -15.56
CA PRO A 190 -8.89 -11.12 -14.81
C PRO A 190 -8.98 -10.72 -13.32
N GLY A 191 -8.23 -11.39 -12.46
CA GLY A 191 -8.07 -10.99 -11.07
C GLY A 191 -7.33 -9.65 -10.96
N SER A 192 -7.62 -8.86 -9.92
CA SER A 192 -6.91 -7.60 -9.69
C SER A 192 -5.58 -7.76 -8.98
N GLY A 193 -4.69 -6.78 -9.08
CA GLY A 193 -3.40 -6.76 -8.38
C GLY A 193 -3.55 -6.58 -6.87
N GLY A 194 -2.71 -7.26 -6.07
CA GLY A 194 -2.58 -7.08 -4.63
C GLY A 194 -1.80 -5.81 -4.26
N GLY A 195 -2.04 -5.25 -3.08
CA GLY A 195 -1.33 -4.07 -2.58
C GLY A 195 0.08 -4.39 -2.08
N GLY A 196 1.05 -3.49 -2.30
CA GLY A 196 2.38 -3.53 -1.69
C GLY A 196 2.34 -3.28 -0.19
N GLY A 197 3.33 -3.77 0.56
CA GLY A 197 3.37 -3.61 2.02
C GLY A 197 4.64 -4.17 2.62
N PHE A 198 4.81 -4.14 3.94
CA PHE A 198 5.92 -4.85 4.59
C PHE A 198 5.94 -6.31 4.14
N TYR A 199 4.77 -6.94 4.12
CA TYR A 199 4.45 -8.03 3.21
C TYR A 199 3.25 -7.63 2.35
N GLY A 200 3.35 -7.88 1.05
CA GLY A 200 2.28 -7.55 0.11
C GLY A 200 1.09 -8.48 0.21
N GLY A 201 -0.09 -7.99 -0.13
CA GLY A 201 -1.30 -8.79 -0.26
C GLY A 201 -1.31 -9.63 -1.53
N GLY A 202 -2.03 -10.73 -1.53
CA GLY A 202 -2.25 -11.59 -2.70
C GLY A 202 -3.04 -10.89 -3.79
N GLY A 203 -2.77 -11.22 -5.04
CA GLY A 203 -3.63 -10.83 -6.17
C GLY A 203 -4.97 -11.56 -6.13
N GLY A 204 -5.94 -11.02 -6.83
CA GLY A 204 -7.23 -11.69 -7.05
C GLY A 204 -7.04 -12.97 -7.85
N TYR A 205 -7.69 -14.02 -7.45
CA TYR A 205 -7.58 -15.34 -8.06
C TYR A 205 -8.96 -15.86 -8.46
N ILE A 206 -9.02 -16.60 -9.58
CA ILE A 206 -10.20 -17.35 -10.00
C ILE A 206 -9.80 -18.82 -10.16
N GLU A 207 -10.56 -19.71 -9.56
CA GLU A 207 -10.25 -21.14 -9.56
C GLU A 207 -10.49 -21.83 -10.92
N SER A 208 -11.30 -21.23 -11.81
CA SER A 208 -11.68 -21.80 -13.10
C SER A 208 -11.06 -21.06 -14.28
N THR A 209 -10.15 -21.71 -14.99
CA THR A 209 -9.58 -21.20 -16.24
C THR A 209 -10.51 -21.31 -17.45
N THR A 210 -11.67 -21.93 -17.31
CA THR A 210 -12.66 -22.15 -18.39
C THR A 210 -13.89 -21.29 -18.25
N ASN A 211 -13.92 -20.40 -17.24
CA ASN A 211 -15.13 -19.67 -16.89
C ASN A 211 -15.25 -18.38 -17.72
N THR A 212 -16.32 -18.33 -18.50
CA THR A 212 -16.77 -17.13 -19.24
C THR A 212 -17.64 -16.22 -18.35
N THR A 213 -17.68 -16.45 -17.03
CA THR A 213 -18.46 -15.63 -16.10
C THR A 213 -17.58 -14.56 -15.46
N HIS A 214 -18.19 -13.43 -15.10
CA HIS A 214 -17.56 -12.26 -14.48
C HIS A 214 -17.18 -12.48 -13.01
N ASP A 215 -16.56 -13.63 -12.68
CA ASP A 215 -16.27 -14.09 -11.32
C ASP A 215 -14.86 -13.70 -10.82
N ALA A 216 -14.36 -12.53 -11.21
CA ALA A 216 -13.06 -12.04 -10.79
C ALA A 216 -13.03 -11.71 -9.30
N LEU A 217 -12.02 -12.22 -8.57
CA LEU A 217 -11.72 -11.82 -7.20
C LEU A 217 -10.88 -10.56 -7.16
N ALA A 218 -11.22 -9.68 -6.22
CA ALA A 218 -10.38 -8.54 -5.88
C ALA A 218 -9.17 -8.99 -5.04
N GLY A 219 -8.04 -8.32 -5.23
CA GLY A 219 -6.82 -8.54 -4.46
C GLY A 219 -6.95 -8.10 -3.00
N ALA A 220 -5.99 -8.51 -2.17
CA ALA A 220 -5.85 -8.11 -0.78
C ALA A 220 -4.82 -6.99 -0.60
N GLY A 221 -4.98 -6.16 0.42
CA GLY A 221 -4.04 -5.10 0.78
C GLY A 221 -2.75 -5.64 1.42
N GLY A 222 -1.67 -4.87 1.33
CA GLY A 222 -0.41 -5.12 2.01
C GLY A 222 -0.40 -4.58 3.44
N SER A 223 0.45 -5.14 4.32
CA SER A 223 0.58 -4.70 5.70
C SER A 223 1.40 -3.42 5.85
N GLY A 224 1.15 -2.66 6.92
CA GLY A 224 2.05 -1.63 7.42
C GLY A 224 3.18 -2.22 8.28
N TYR A 225 4.09 -1.35 8.78
CA TYR A 225 5.15 -1.73 9.70
C TYR A 225 5.60 -0.53 10.55
N ILE A 226 5.63 -0.74 11.87
CA ILE A 226 6.16 0.19 12.87
C ILE A 226 7.01 -0.54 13.92
N GLY A 227 7.46 -1.76 13.60
CA GLY A 227 8.19 -2.63 14.52
C GLY A 227 9.65 -2.23 14.77
N ASN A 228 10.17 -1.19 14.07
CA ASN A 228 11.54 -0.74 14.33
C ASN A 228 11.72 -0.27 15.77
N PRO A 229 12.74 -0.77 16.50
CA PRO A 229 12.95 -0.44 17.92
C PRO A 229 13.35 1.02 18.17
N SER A 230 13.84 1.74 17.15
CA SER A 230 14.16 3.17 17.25
C SER A 230 12.92 4.07 17.19
N LEU A 231 11.76 3.53 16.80
CA LEU A 231 10.49 4.27 16.78
C LEU A 231 9.76 4.16 18.11
N TYR A 232 9.25 5.28 18.60
CA TYR A 232 8.35 5.37 19.76
C TYR A 232 7.14 6.24 19.45
N ASN A 233 6.12 6.27 20.32
CA ASN A 233 4.84 6.95 20.10
C ASN A 233 4.27 6.62 18.72
N LYS A 234 4.19 5.34 18.40
CA LYS A 234 3.93 4.83 17.06
C LYS A 234 2.57 4.16 16.95
N THR A 235 1.90 4.35 15.81
CA THR A 235 0.57 3.78 15.55
C THR A 235 0.34 3.67 14.04
N MET A 236 -0.40 2.65 13.63
CA MET A 236 -0.92 2.47 12.28
C MET A 236 -2.43 2.68 12.26
N TYR A 237 -2.97 3.19 11.15
CA TYR A 237 -4.40 3.27 10.87
C TYR A 237 -4.70 2.66 9.51
N CYS A 238 -5.76 1.90 9.43
CA CYS A 238 -6.21 1.28 8.18
C CYS A 238 -7.74 1.22 8.11
N TYR A 239 -8.26 1.19 6.90
CA TYR A 239 -9.70 1.25 6.66
C TYR A 239 -10.37 -0.08 6.99
N ASN A 240 -11.30 -0.07 7.97
CA ASN A 240 -12.08 -1.23 8.40
C ASN A 240 -11.23 -2.49 8.62
N CYS A 241 -10.12 -2.36 9.32
CA CYS A 241 -9.12 -3.41 9.48
C CYS A 241 -9.11 -4.03 10.89
N THR A 242 -8.32 -5.07 11.06
CA THR A 242 -8.07 -5.69 12.37
C THR A 242 -7.20 -4.78 13.23
N GLU A 243 -7.63 -4.52 14.47
CA GLU A 243 -6.90 -3.72 15.45
C GLU A 243 -5.83 -4.53 16.19
N SER A 244 -4.83 -3.83 16.74
CA SER A 244 -3.81 -4.39 17.62
C SER A 244 -3.45 -3.37 18.70
N SER A 245 -3.40 -3.82 19.96
CA SER A 245 -2.93 -3.01 21.11
C SER A 245 -1.44 -3.16 21.38
N GLU A 246 -0.76 -4.14 20.76
CA GLU A 246 0.67 -4.37 20.93
C GLU A 246 1.49 -3.21 20.40
N GLU A 247 2.45 -2.69 21.18
CA GLU A 247 3.23 -1.49 20.83
C GLU A 247 3.93 -1.61 19.47
N SER A 248 4.51 -2.76 19.17
CA SER A 248 5.24 -2.99 17.91
C SER A 248 4.35 -3.09 16.67
N THR A 249 3.05 -3.28 16.86
CA THR A 249 2.06 -3.47 15.78
C THR A 249 0.78 -2.67 16.01
N LYS A 250 0.81 -1.68 16.93
CA LYS A 250 -0.37 -0.91 17.31
C LYS A 250 -1.14 -0.43 16.09
N THR A 251 -2.38 -0.88 15.98
CA THR A 251 -3.24 -0.64 14.83
C THR A 251 -4.62 -0.20 15.30
N ILE A 252 -5.12 0.87 14.71
CA ILE A 252 -6.47 1.41 14.94
C ILE A 252 -7.24 1.34 13.63
N SER A 253 -8.43 0.78 13.67
CA SER A 253 -9.35 0.77 12.54
C SER A 253 -9.99 2.16 12.38
N THR A 254 -10.11 2.61 11.13
CA THR A 254 -10.73 3.90 10.82
C THR A 254 -11.69 3.78 9.64
N THR A 255 -12.73 4.59 9.63
CA THR A 255 -13.59 4.80 8.46
C THR A 255 -13.23 6.08 7.71
N CYS A 256 -12.29 6.88 8.25
CA CYS A 256 -11.79 8.09 7.61
C CYS A 256 -10.98 7.76 6.38
N THR A 257 -11.31 8.40 5.25
CA THR A 257 -10.53 8.36 4.02
C THR A 257 -10.37 9.76 3.44
N SER A 258 -9.21 10.07 2.88
CA SER A 258 -8.96 11.39 2.32
C SER A 258 -8.09 11.34 1.06
N LYS A 259 -8.35 12.24 0.11
CA LYS A 259 -7.48 12.51 -1.05
C LYS A 259 -6.23 13.29 -0.64
N THR A 260 -6.37 14.19 0.33
CA THR A 260 -5.24 14.92 0.92
C THR A 260 -4.64 14.14 2.08
N PRO A 261 -3.32 14.23 2.33
CA PRO A 261 -2.69 13.57 3.48
C PRO A 261 -3.29 14.10 4.79
N THR A 262 -4.09 13.26 5.45
CA THR A 262 -4.78 13.58 6.70
C THR A 262 -4.36 12.57 7.76
N GLU A 263 -3.98 13.06 8.95
CA GLU A 263 -3.60 12.20 10.07
C GLU A 263 -4.74 11.24 10.43
N ASN A 264 -4.39 10.02 10.79
CA ASN A 264 -5.32 8.97 11.23
C ASN A 264 -6.35 8.52 10.17
N CYS A 265 -6.16 8.93 8.91
CA CYS A 265 -7.04 8.58 7.79
C CYS A 265 -6.30 7.76 6.74
N SER A 266 -7.01 6.81 6.17
CA SER A 266 -6.57 6.09 4.98
C SER A 266 -6.51 7.01 3.76
N LYS A 267 -5.60 6.72 2.83
CA LYS A 267 -5.28 7.58 1.69
C LYS A 267 -5.93 7.10 0.40
N GLN A 268 -6.49 8.05 -0.33
CA GLN A 268 -6.93 7.88 -1.73
C GLN A 268 -5.86 8.39 -2.70
N GLY A 269 -5.75 7.77 -3.87
CA GLY A 269 -4.76 8.14 -4.89
C GLY A 269 -3.34 7.69 -4.53
N ASN A 270 -2.33 8.43 -4.96
CA ASN A 270 -0.93 8.16 -4.63
C ASN A 270 -0.68 8.27 -3.13
N GLY A 271 0.32 7.54 -2.65
CA GLY A 271 0.83 7.67 -1.30
C GLY A 271 1.43 9.05 -1.01
N TYR A 272 1.96 9.19 0.20
CA TYR A 272 2.59 10.43 0.67
C TYR A 272 3.50 10.14 1.86
N ALA A 273 4.49 11.02 2.11
CA ALA A 273 5.25 10.99 3.34
C ALA A 273 5.48 12.40 3.89
N ARG A 274 5.63 12.50 5.20
CA ARG A 274 5.87 13.75 5.92
C ARG A 274 6.85 13.53 7.07
N ILE A 275 7.80 14.45 7.23
CA ILE A 275 8.76 14.46 8.33
C ILE A 275 8.62 15.81 9.03
N THR A 276 8.47 15.81 10.35
CA THR A 276 8.32 17.03 11.17
C THR A 276 9.34 17.05 12.29
N LEU A 277 10.12 18.12 12.45
CA LEU A 277 11.00 18.32 13.63
C LEU A 277 10.15 18.77 14.81
N ILE A 278 10.12 17.97 15.89
CA ILE A 278 9.24 18.21 17.05
C ILE A 278 9.97 18.69 18.30
N SER A 279 11.28 18.38 18.42
CA SER A 279 12.14 18.93 19.50
C SER A 279 13.63 18.76 19.17
N TYR A 280 14.50 19.44 19.90
CA TYR A 280 15.98 19.31 19.87
C TYR A 280 16.59 19.52 21.25
#